data_b28a1e056def872af19e51896bdb55c1
#
_entry.id   b28a1e056def872af19e51896bdb55c1
#
_cell.length_a   1.000
_cell.length_b   1.000
_cell.length_c   1.000
_cell.angle_alpha   90.00
_cell.angle_beta   90.00
_cell.angle_gamma   90.00
#
_symmetry.space_group_name_H-M   'P 1'
#
loop_
_entity.id
_entity.type
_entity.pdbx_description
1 polymer ?
#
loop_
_entity_poly.entity_id
_entity_poly.type
_entity_poly.pdbx_seq_one_letter_code
_entity_poly.pdbx_strand_id
1 'polypeptide(L)'
;MATLLEDFYRGKRVFVTGHTGFKGSWMCKMLVNAGAKVTGFSLAPNTNPALFEIAELDKEIHSVIGDIRDYAALKKAFDEAQPEIVLHLAAQPIVRDSYKDPAYTYETNVMGTVNILECVRNSNCVKSFLNVTTDKVYLNKEWEWGYRENEELDGYDPYSNSKSCSELVTHSYKRSFFTNKDGKAIVPISTARAGNVIGGGDFANDRIIPDSVRAAQKGEDIVVRNPYSTRPYQHVLEPLYAYLVIAAKQYEDSKYADYYNVGPDDVDCFQTGVLVDLFVSKWGEGLKWVNKYDGGPHEANFLKLDCSKLKSTFGWTPRWNLDEAMDKIVEWSKCWLAGGDVRACMDKQIDEFLSGLK
;
A
#
# COMPACT_ATOMS: atom_id res chain seq x y z
N MET A 1 -18.59 7.52 -19.02
CA MET A 1 -19.25 7.78 -17.72
C MET A 1 -18.13 8.03 -16.72
N ALA A 2 -18.27 9.03 -15.84
CA ALA A 2 -17.30 9.23 -14.76
C ALA A 2 -17.27 7.97 -13.88
N THR A 3 -16.09 7.60 -13.43
CA THR A 3 -15.92 6.47 -12.50
C THR A 3 -16.40 6.88 -11.09
N LEU A 4 -16.73 5.89 -10.23
CA LEU A 4 -17.05 6.17 -8.81
C LEU A 4 -15.99 7.07 -8.16
N LEU A 5 -14.72 6.91 -8.53
CA LEU A 5 -13.63 7.72 -7.99
C LEU A 5 -13.70 9.17 -8.48
N GLU A 6 -13.93 9.41 -9.78
CA GLU A 6 -14.04 10.76 -10.34
C GLU A 6 -15.25 11.51 -9.75
N ASP A 7 -16.40 10.86 -9.62
CA ASP A 7 -17.59 11.46 -9.06
C ASP A 7 -17.39 11.90 -7.60
N PHE A 8 -16.64 11.13 -6.82
CA PHE A 8 -16.41 11.42 -5.41
C PHE A 8 -15.20 12.34 -5.17
N TYR A 9 -14.04 12.03 -5.78
CA TYR A 9 -12.76 12.70 -5.44
C TYR A 9 -12.56 14.04 -6.14
N ARG A 10 -13.30 14.36 -7.19
CA ARG A 10 -13.17 15.64 -7.91
C ARG A 10 -13.25 16.82 -6.97
N GLY A 11 -12.17 17.60 -6.91
CA GLY A 11 -12.03 18.80 -6.06
C GLY A 11 -11.82 18.54 -4.57
N LYS A 12 -11.84 17.27 -4.09
CA LYS A 12 -11.56 16.95 -2.68
C LYS A 12 -10.10 17.21 -2.33
N ARG A 13 -9.84 17.75 -1.14
CA ARG A 13 -8.50 17.92 -0.60
C ARG A 13 -8.07 16.63 0.10
N VAL A 14 -7.06 15.96 -0.45
CA VAL A 14 -6.56 14.67 0.05
C VAL A 14 -5.11 14.84 0.51
N PHE A 15 -4.83 14.42 1.74
CA PHE A 15 -3.48 14.40 2.30
C PHE A 15 -2.94 12.97 2.29
N VAL A 16 -1.82 12.76 1.61
CA VAL A 16 -1.20 11.44 1.45
C VAL A 16 0.16 11.44 2.12
N THR A 17 0.35 10.68 3.20
CA THR A 17 1.69 10.49 3.75
C THR A 17 2.38 9.33 3.03
N GLY A 18 3.70 9.45 2.80
CA GLY A 18 4.45 8.42 2.07
C GLY A 18 4.28 8.49 0.55
N HIS A 19 3.95 9.66 0.01
CA HIS A 19 3.64 9.89 -1.40
C HIS A 19 4.80 9.63 -2.37
N THR A 20 6.05 9.76 -1.91
CA THR A 20 7.26 9.53 -2.72
C THR A 20 7.60 8.04 -2.90
N GLY A 21 6.99 7.16 -2.09
CA GLY A 21 7.19 5.71 -2.18
C GLY A 21 6.40 5.08 -3.32
N PHE A 22 6.65 3.79 -3.60
CA PHE A 22 6.00 3.03 -4.66
C PHE A 22 4.46 3.11 -4.62
N LYS A 23 3.83 2.65 -3.52
CA LYS A 23 2.36 2.71 -3.37
C LYS A 23 1.84 4.15 -3.33
N GLY A 24 2.58 5.05 -2.70
CA GLY A 24 2.21 6.46 -2.62
C GLY A 24 2.18 7.15 -3.98
N SER A 25 3.13 6.85 -4.85
CA SER A 25 3.18 7.39 -6.22
C SER A 25 1.97 6.94 -7.06
N TRP A 26 1.64 5.63 -7.05
CA TRP A 26 0.44 5.12 -7.71
C TRP A 26 -0.85 5.72 -7.11
N MET A 27 -0.92 5.87 -5.77
CA MET A 27 -2.06 6.49 -5.10
C MET A 27 -2.25 7.96 -5.55
N CYS A 28 -1.17 8.73 -5.57
CA CYS A 28 -1.21 10.12 -6.03
C CYS A 28 -1.69 10.19 -7.49
N LYS A 29 -1.19 9.32 -8.37
CA LYS A 29 -1.61 9.29 -9.78
C LYS A 29 -3.10 8.97 -9.93
N MET A 30 -3.61 7.97 -9.21
CA MET A 30 -5.05 7.65 -9.21
C MET A 30 -5.90 8.83 -8.72
N LEU A 31 -5.47 9.51 -7.66
CA LEU A 31 -6.18 10.67 -7.10
C LEU A 31 -6.17 11.87 -8.04
N VAL A 32 -5.04 12.15 -8.68
CA VAL A 32 -4.93 13.23 -9.68
C VAL A 32 -5.86 12.94 -10.87
N ASN A 33 -5.85 11.72 -11.39
CA ASN A 33 -6.74 11.31 -12.48
C ASN A 33 -8.20 11.41 -12.08
N ALA A 34 -8.53 11.17 -10.80
CA ALA A 34 -9.89 11.38 -10.26
C ALA A 34 -10.21 12.86 -9.98
N GLY A 35 -9.31 13.81 -10.26
CA GLY A 35 -9.53 15.25 -10.08
C GLY A 35 -9.41 15.75 -8.64
N ALA A 36 -8.77 15.01 -7.75
CA ALA A 36 -8.50 15.44 -6.37
C ALA A 36 -7.39 16.51 -6.29
N LYS A 37 -7.44 17.33 -5.24
CA LYS A 37 -6.35 18.24 -4.85
C LYS A 37 -5.46 17.51 -3.84
N VAL A 38 -4.32 17.00 -4.31
CA VAL A 38 -3.45 16.15 -3.50
C VAL A 38 -2.32 16.97 -2.87
N THR A 39 -2.15 16.84 -1.55
CA THR A 39 -0.95 17.25 -0.83
C THR A 39 -0.25 16.00 -0.30
N GLY A 40 0.99 15.79 -0.69
CA GLY A 40 1.84 14.71 -0.22
C GLY A 40 2.81 15.16 0.87
N PHE A 41 3.04 14.35 1.91
CA PHE A 41 4.06 14.56 2.94
C PHE A 41 4.88 13.28 3.11
N SER A 42 6.17 13.34 2.88
CA SER A 42 7.08 12.17 2.97
C SER A 42 8.53 12.61 3.00
N LEU A 43 9.41 11.71 3.40
CA LEU A 43 10.84 11.83 3.08
C LEU A 43 11.05 11.91 1.56
N ALA A 44 12.21 12.40 1.14
CA ALA A 44 12.64 12.27 -0.26
C ALA A 44 12.63 10.78 -0.68
N PRO A 45 12.46 10.48 -1.98
CA PRO A 45 12.53 9.11 -2.48
C PRO A 45 13.78 8.39 -1.98
N ASN A 46 13.61 7.15 -1.50
CA ASN A 46 14.69 6.34 -0.91
C ASN A 46 15.28 5.31 -1.89
N THR A 47 14.87 5.34 -3.14
CA THR A 47 15.38 4.49 -4.22
C THR A 47 15.88 5.34 -5.38
N ASN A 48 16.84 4.81 -6.16
CA ASN A 48 17.30 5.41 -7.40
C ASN A 48 17.41 4.29 -8.45
N PRO A 49 16.56 4.31 -9.49
CA PRO A 49 15.51 5.30 -9.75
C PRO A 49 14.36 5.25 -8.74
N ALA A 50 13.49 6.27 -8.75
CA ALA A 50 12.28 6.35 -7.95
C ALA A 50 11.06 6.63 -8.83
N LEU A 51 9.97 5.89 -8.61
CA LEU A 51 8.74 6.06 -9.39
C LEU A 51 8.21 7.49 -9.36
N PHE A 52 8.25 8.11 -8.18
CA PHE A 52 7.80 9.50 -7.99
C PHE A 52 8.50 10.49 -8.93
N GLU A 53 9.83 10.32 -9.11
CA GLU A 53 10.65 11.19 -9.94
C GLU A 53 10.47 10.90 -11.43
N ILE A 54 10.54 9.60 -11.83
CA ILE A 54 10.45 9.23 -13.24
C ILE A 54 9.05 9.44 -13.84
N ALA A 55 8.01 9.45 -13.01
CA ALA A 55 6.65 9.81 -13.39
C ALA A 55 6.36 11.32 -13.21
N GLU A 56 7.33 12.12 -12.78
CA GLU A 56 7.22 13.58 -12.60
C GLU A 56 6.00 14.01 -11.75
N LEU A 57 5.67 13.25 -10.71
CA LEU A 57 4.47 13.48 -9.91
C LEU A 57 4.53 14.77 -9.08
N ASP A 58 5.72 15.29 -8.82
CA ASP A 58 5.93 16.60 -8.19
C ASP A 58 5.29 17.76 -8.98
N LYS A 59 5.09 17.58 -10.29
CA LYS A 59 4.42 18.57 -11.15
C LYS A 59 2.88 18.52 -11.06
N GLU A 60 2.32 17.42 -10.53
CA GLU A 60 0.88 17.16 -10.51
C GLU A 60 0.25 17.34 -9.12
N ILE A 61 1.06 17.32 -8.05
CA ILE A 61 0.61 17.43 -6.66
C ILE A 61 1.39 18.49 -5.89
N HIS A 62 0.86 18.93 -4.74
CA HIS A 62 1.65 19.70 -3.79
C HIS A 62 2.51 18.75 -2.94
N SER A 63 3.78 18.62 -3.29
CA SER A 63 4.72 17.72 -2.60
C SER A 63 5.47 18.45 -1.51
N VAL A 64 5.37 17.99 -0.27
CA VAL A 64 6.12 18.48 0.90
C VAL A 64 7.07 17.39 1.37
N ILE A 65 8.37 17.66 1.30
CA ILE A 65 9.39 16.76 1.83
C ILE A 65 9.58 17.02 3.32
N GLY A 66 9.38 15.98 4.11
CA GLY A 66 9.48 16.05 5.57
C GLY A 66 9.39 14.66 6.22
N ASP A 67 9.81 14.59 7.48
CA ASP A 67 9.79 13.34 8.26
C ASP A 67 8.49 13.24 9.07
N ILE A 68 7.78 12.13 8.97
CA ILE A 68 6.54 11.87 9.74
C ILE A 68 6.79 11.89 11.25
N ARG A 69 8.03 11.72 11.71
CA ARG A 69 8.44 11.81 13.11
C ARG A 69 8.55 13.26 13.59
N ASP A 70 8.74 14.21 12.68
CA ASP A 70 8.72 15.64 13.00
C ASP A 70 7.28 16.16 13.01
N TYR A 71 6.67 16.14 14.20
CA TYR A 71 5.29 16.61 14.38
C TYR A 71 5.09 18.06 13.96
N ALA A 72 6.06 18.95 14.20
CA ALA A 72 5.91 20.36 13.88
C ALA A 72 5.88 20.60 12.36
N ALA A 73 6.78 19.95 11.62
CA ALA A 73 6.79 20.00 10.17
C ALA A 73 5.52 19.38 9.56
N LEU A 74 5.11 18.21 10.08
CA LEU A 74 3.88 17.53 9.64
C LEU A 74 2.64 18.41 9.89
N LYS A 75 2.50 18.94 11.11
CA LYS A 75 1.37 19.79 11.51
C LYS A 75 1.25 21.04 10.63
N LYS A 76 2.38 21.67 10.33
CA LYS A 76 2.42 22.84 9.43
C LYS A 76 1.88 22.48 8.04
N ALA A 77 2.42 21.45 7.41
CA ALA A 77 1.97 21.00 6.09
C ALA A 77 0.48 20.59 6.09
N PHE A 78 0.05 19.92 7.15
CA PHE A 78 -1.33 19.50 7.34
C PHE A 78 -2.30 20.68 7.45
N ASP A 79 -1.94 21.70 8.25
CA ASP A 79 -2.75 22.89 8.43
C ASP A 79 -2.84 23.74 7.16
N GLU A 80 -1.77 23.81 6.38
CA GLU A 80 -1.79 24.47 5.08
C GLU A 80 -2.68 23.74 4.08
N ALA A 81 -2.66 22.40 4.08
CA ALA A 81 -3.44 21.56 3.18
C ALA A 81 -4.95 21.54 3.50
N GLN A 82 -5.35 21.73 4.76
CA GLN A 82 -6.75 21.65 5.23
C GLN A 82 -7.49 20.43 4.66
N PRO A 83 -6.99 19.19 4.84
CA PRO A 83 -7.50 18.03 4.12
C PRO A 83 -8.87 17.59 4.62
N GLU A 84 -9.71 17.12 3.69
CA GLU A 84 -10.98 16.43 4.00
C GLU A 84 -10.77 14.92 4.19
N ILE A 85 -9.75 14.37 3.50
CA ILE A 85 -9.43 12.94 3.51
C ILE A 85 -7.93 12.78 3.78
N VAL A 86 -7.59 11.86 4.67
CA VAL A 86 -6.20 11.52 5.00
C VAL A 86 -5.94 10.05 4.70
N LEU A 87 -4.95 9.77 3.87
CA LEU A 87 -4.46 8.43 3.55
C LEU A 87 -3.05 8.28 4.12
N HIS A 88 -2.90 7.48 5.18
CA HIS A 88 -1.63 7.31 5.86
C HIS A 88 -0.90 6.08 5.35
N LEU A 89 0.08 6.30 4.43
CA LEU A 89 0.91 5.25 3.85
C LEU A 89 2.38 5.33 4.29
N ALA A 90 2.79 6.42 4.95
CA ALA A 90 4.18 6.58 5.41
C ALA A 90 4.56 5.46 6.39
N ALA A 91 5.65 4.79 6.10
CA ALA A 91 6.21 3.73 6.94
C ALA A 91 7.67 3.44 6.57
N GLN A 92 8.42 2.84 7.49
CA GLN A 92 9.56 2.01 7.15
C GLN A 92 9.02 0.61 6.80
N PRO A 93 9.02 0.17 5.51
CA PRO A 93 8.27 -1.00 5.08
C PRO A 93 9.11 -2.27 4.87
N ILE A 94 10.44 -2.22 5.10
CA ILE A 94 11.36 -3.30 4.76
C ILE A 94 11.69 -4.12 6.02
N VAL A 95 11.31 -5.42 5.99
CA VAL A 95 11.52 -6.33 7.12
C VAL A 95 13.01 -6.41 7.49
N ARG A 96 13.91 -6.60 6.51
CA ARG A 96 15.36 -6.72 6.77
C ARG A 96 15.95 -5.47 7.40
N ASP A 97 15.48 -4.29 7.01
CA ASP A 97 15.93 -3.03 7.60
C ASP A 97 15.39 -2.83 9.01
N SER A 98 14.21 -3.38 9.33
CA SER A 98 13.67 -3.33 10.69
C SER A 98 14.52 -4.12 11.70
N TYR A 99 15.23 -5.16 11.26
CA TYR A 99 16.20 -5.85 12.10
C TYR A 99 17.51 -5.07 12.29
N LYS A 100 17.89 -4.24 11.31
CA LYS A 100 19.09 -3.39 11.40
C LYS A 100 18.86 -2.19 12.32
N ASP A 101 17.68 -1.57 12.21
CA ASP A 101 17.29 -0.41 13.02
C ASP A 101 15.83 -0.52 13.49
N PRO A 102 15.58 -1.29 14.55
CA PRO A 102 14.25 -1.44 15.10
C PRO A 102 13.72 -0.13 15.74
N ALA A 103 14.58 0.68 16.35
CA ALA A 103 14.17 1.94 16.96
C ALA A 103 13.58 2.89 15.90
N TYR A 104 14.28 3.12 14.81
CA TYR A 104 13.79 3.91 13.68
C TYR A 104 12.48 3.35 13.12
N THR A 105 12.34 2.02 13.04
CA THR A 105 11.12 1.36 12.57
C THR A 105 9.91 1.67 13.46
N TYR A 106 10.07 1.56 14.78
CA TYR A 106 9.00 1.90 15.72
C TYR A 106 8.71 3.41 15.76
N GLU A 107 9.73 4.26 15.77
CA GLU A 107 9.56 5.70 15.71
C GLU A 107 8.75 6.12 14.47
N THR A 108 9.08 5.55 13.31
CA THR A 108 8.39 5.87 12.05
C THR A 108 6.98 5.29 12.03
N ASN A 109 6.82 4.00 12.32
CA ASN A 109 5.55 3.30 12.09
C ASN A 109 4.55 3.51 13.23
N VAL A 110 5.00 3.68 14.47
CA VAL A 110 4.12 3.88 15.62
C VAL A 110 4.00 5.36 15.94
N MET A 111 5.12 6.04 16.21
CA MET A 111 5.07 7.46 16.55
C MET A 111 4.65 8.33 15.35
N GLY A 112 5.04 7.98 14.13
CA GLY A 112 4.52 8.62 12.92
C GLY A 112 3.00 8.49 12.81
N THR A 113 2.43 7.32 13.15
CA THR A 113 0.96 7.14 13.23
C THR A 113 0.33 8.01 14.32
N VAL A 114 0.96 8.10 15.50
CA VAL A 114 0.51 9.03 16.55
C VAL A 114 0.50 10.47 16.03
N ASN A 115 1.57 10.91 15.39
CA ASN A 115 1.72 12.28 14.92
C ASN A 115 0.63 12.68 13.91
N ILE A 116 0.33 11.81 12.93
CA ILE A 116 -0.73 12.12 11.96
C ILE A 116 -2.13 12.07 12.61
N LEU A 117 -2.38 11.16 13.55
CA LEU A 117 -3.63 11.11 14.31
C LEU A 117 -3.81 12.36 15.21
N GLU A 118 -2.73 12.91 15.77
CA GLU A 118 -2.76 14.19 16.48
C GLU A 118 -3.07 15.37 15.55
N CYS A 119 -2.55 15.38 14.31
CA CYS A 119 -2.96 16.38 13.32
C CYS A 119 -4.46 16.30 13.04
N VAL A 120 -4.99 15.07 12.85
CA VAL A 120 -6.44 14.86 12.63
C VAL A 120 -7.25 15.30 13.85
N ARG A 121 -6.84 14.92 15.05
CA ARG A 121 -7.52 15.27 16.32
C ARG A 121 -7.62 16.79 16.55
N ASN A 122 -6.58 17.51 16.14
CA ASN A 122 -6.48 18.96 16.28
C ASN A 122 -6.94 19.72 15.02
N SER A 123 -7.77 19.10 14.17
CA SER A 123 -8.35 19.70 12.98
C SER A 123 -9.87 19.61 12.98
N ASN A 124 -10.52 20.49 12.20
CA ASN A 124 -11.97 20.49 12.02
C ASN A 124 -12.38 20.17 10.58
N CYS A 125 -11.43 19.89 9.69
CA CYS A 125 -11.68 19.71 8.25
C CYS A 125 -11.76 18.24 7.84
N VAL A 126 -11.11 17.31 8.59
CA VAL A 126 -11.04 15.89 8.23
C VAL A 126 -12.38 15.19 8.44
N LYS A 127 -12.81 14.49 7.39
CA LYS A 127 -14.05 13.69 7.37
C LYS A 127 -13.81 12.21 7.11
N SER A 128 -12.58 11.82 6.81
CA SER A 128 -12.20 10.43 6.55
C SER A 128 -10.70 10.25 6.77
N PHE A 129 -10.33 9.27 7.59
CA PHE A 129 -8.94 8.86 7.81
C PHE A 129 -8.78 7.37 7.58
N LEU A 130 -7.81 7.00 6.78
CA LEU A 130 -7.43 5.60 6.53
C LEU A 130 -5.96 5.37 6.88
N ASN A 131 -5.70 4.44 7.81
CA ASN A 131 -4.36 3.94 8.10
C ASN A 131 -4.09 2.67 7.25
N VAL A 132 -3.05 2.70 6.44
CA VAL A 132 -2.62 1.55 5.65
C VAL A 132 -1.59 0.73 6.43
N THR A 133 -1.95 -0.51 6.74
CA THR A 133 -1.09 -1.45 7.45
C THR A 133 -0.70 -2.64 6.57
N THR A 134 -0.55 -3.83 7.12
CA THR A 134 -0.05 -5.01 6.40
C THR A 134 -0.79 -6.28 6.85
N ASP A 135 -0.76 -7.31 6.03
CA ASP A 135 -1.17 -8.67 6.37
C ASP A 135 -0.35 -9.28 7.52
N LYS A 136 0.87 -8.77 7.75
CA LYS A 136 1.81 -9.27 8.77
C LYS A 136 1.52 -8.78 10.19
N VAL A 137 0.41 -8.05 10.40
CA VAL A 137 0.02 -7.58 11.74
C VAL A 137 -0.47 -8.69 12.66
N TYR A 138 -0.86 -9.84 12.11
CA TYR A 138 -1.43 -10.95 12.86
C TYR A 138 -0.38 -11.81 13.55
N LEU A 139 -0.74 -12.41 14.69
CA LEU A 139 -0.03 -13.57 15.23
C LEU A 139 -0.14 -14.70 14.21
N ASN A 140 0.94 -14.94 13.45
CA ASN A 140 0.95 -15.94 12.40
C ASN A 140 1.09 -17.36 12.98
N LYS A 141 0.03 -18.15 12.88
CA LYS A 141 -0.05 -19.56 13.32
C LYS A 141 0.33 -20.53 12.20
N GLU A 142 0.72 -20.03 11.04
CA GLU A 142 1.11 -20.84 9.86
C GLU A 142 0.03 -21.85 9.43
N TRP A 143 -1.26 -21.53 9.65
CA TRP A 143 -2.38 -22.37 9.27
C TRP A 143 -2.87 -22.07 7.84
N GLU A 144 -3.70 -22.96 7.30
CA GLU A 144 -4.16 -22.90 5.89
C GLU A 144 -5.30 -21.90 5.64
N TRP A 145 -5.95 -21.38 6.68
CA TRP A 145 -7.04 -20.41 6.57
C TRP A 145 -6.50 -18.96 6.51
N GLY A 146 -7.24 -18.11 5.79
CA GLY A 146 -6.99 -16.67 5.81
C GLY A 146 -7.30 -16.05 7.17
N TYR A 147 -6.45 -15.10 7.63
CA TYR A 147 -6.70 -14.33 8.85
C TYR A 147 -7.87 -13.38 8.66
N ARG A 148 -8.76 -13.31 9.66
CA ARG A 148 -9.88 -12.37 9.71
C ARG A 148 -9.53 -11.16 10.56
N GLU A 149 -10.26 -10.07 10.39
CA GLU A 149 -9.95 -8.79 11.03
C GLU A 149 -10.02 -8.80 12.56
N ASN A 150 -10.68 -9.77 13.15
CA ASN A 150 -10.80 -9.98 14.61
C ASN A 150 -9.76 -10.94 15.21
N GLU A 151 -8.82 -11.45 14.39
CA GLU A 151 -7.73 -12.28 14.88
C GLU A 151 -6.67 -11.44 15.62
N GLU A 152 -5.86 -12.12 16.43
CA GLU A 152 -4.88 -11.53 17.33
C GLU A 152 -3.78 -10.78 16.56
N LEU A 153 -3.47 -9.56 17.02
CA LEU A 153 -2.45 -8.70 16.44
C LEU A 153 -1.14 -8.89 17.23
N ASP A 154 -0.19 -9.61 16.65
CA ASP A 154 1.16 -9.81 17.21
C ASP A 154 2.13 -10.18 16.08
N GLY A 155 2.50 -9.22 15.25
CA GLY A 155 3.47 -9.42 14.18
C GLY A 155 4.84 -9.84 14.74
N TYR A 156 5.49 -10.81 14.09
CA TYR A 156 6.67 -11.49 14.61
C TYR A 156 7.94 -10.63 14.60
N ASP A 157 8.25 -9.98 13.51
CA ASP A 157 9.45 -9.15 13.35
C ASP A 157 9.21 -7.68 13.73
N PRO A 158 10.27 -6.84 13.90
CA PRO A 158 10.08 -5.44 14.30
C PRO A 158 9.21 -4.62 13.35
N TYR A 159 9.26 -4.88 12.02
CA TYR A 159 8.36 -4.24 11.07
C TYR A 159 6.91 -4.68 11.30
N SER A 160 6.66 -5.98 11.31
CA SER A 160 5.33 -6.57 11.48
C SER A 160 4.70 -6.14 12.81
N ASN A 161 5.47 -6.21 13.91
CA ASN A 161 5.03 -5.78 15.23
C ASN A 161 4.78 -4.27 15.30
N SER A 162 5.62 -3.44 14.68
CA SER A 162 5.38 -1.99 14.62
C SER A 162 4.07 -1.66 13.89
N LYS A 163 3.69 -2.45 12.88
CA LYS A 163 2.40 -2.30 12.19
C LYS A 163 1.23 -2.80 13.06
N SER A 164 1.40 -3.86 13.85
CA SER A 164 0.42 -4.26 14.88
C SER A 164 0.22 -3.15 15.91
N CYS A 165 1.30 -2.53 16.39
CA CYS A 165 1.23 -1.38 17.29
C CYS A 165 0.53 -0.17 16.64
N SER A 166 0.78 0.13 15.35
CA SER A 166 0.10 1.17 14.59
C SER A 166 -1.43 0.93 14.53
N GLU A 167 -1.86 -0.32 14.34
CA GLU A 167 -3.27 -0.71 14.46
C GLU A 167 -3.84 -0.41 15.86
N LEU A 168 -3.15 -0.86 16.92
CA LEU A 168 -3.58 -0.68 18.30
C LEU A 168 -3.67 0.80 18.67
N VAL A 169 -2.71 1.62 18.24
CA VAL A 169 -2.76 3.08 18.38
C VAL A 169 -3.99 3.66 17.68
N THR A 170 -4.22 3.27 16.43
CA THR A 170 -5.37 3.74 15.65
C THR A 170 -6.69 3.33 16.33
N HIS A 171 -6.80 2.09 16.85
CA HIS A 171 -7.96 1.64 17.62
C HIS A 171 -8.19 2.46 18.89
N SER A 172 -7.12 2.76 19.61
CA SER A 172 -7.17 3.57 20.81
C SER A 172 -7.68 4.98 20.51
N TYR A 173 -7.09 5.64 19.50
CA TYR A 173 -7.50 6.98 19.09
C TYR A 173 -8.95 7.02 18.61
N LYS A 174 -9.36 6.05 17.78
CA LYS A 174 -10.74 5.93 17.29
C LYS A 174 -11.75 5.93 18.44
N ARG A 175 -11.51 5.10 19.47
CA ARG A 175 -12.41 4.97 20.62
C ARG A 175 -12.37 6.16 21.58
N SER A 176 -11.18 6.73 21.79
CA SER A 176 -10.97 7.76 22.82
C SER A 176 -11.27 9.17 22.34
N PHE A 177 -11.04 9.48 21.05
CA PHE A 177 -11.08 10.84 20.54
C PHE A 177 -11.99 11.04 19.33
N PHE A 178 -12.25 9.99 18.56
CA PHE A 178 -12.99 10.08 17.30
C PHE A 178 -14.38 9.42 17.35
N THR A 179 -14.80 9.01 18.53
CA THR A 179 -16.15 8.50 18.80
C THR A 179 -16.73 9.26 20.00
N ASN A 180 -17.96 9.77 19.85
CA ASN A 180 -18.64 10.47 20.95
C ASN A 180 -19.21 9.49 21.97
N LYS A 181 -19.78 10.02 23.09
CA LYS A 181 -20.35 9.22 24.18
C LYS A 181 -21.53 8.32 23.73
N ASP A 182 -22.19 8.69 22.65
CA ASP A 182 -23.33 7.93 22.08
C ASP A 182 -22.84 6.87 21.05
N GLY A 183 -21.53 6.66 20.93
CA GLY A 183 -20.92 5.71 19.98
C GLY A 183 -20.88 6.20 18.53
N LYS A 184 -21.25 7.45 18.26
CA LYS A 184 -21.23 8.02 16.92
C LYS A 184 -19.83 8.55 16.58
N ALA A 185 -19.34 8.23 15.39
CA ALA A 185 -18.06 8.74 14.92
C ALA A 185 -18.08 10.26 14.74
N ILE A 186 -17.07 10.93 15.30
CA ILE A 186 -16.75 12.34 15.09
C ILE A 186 -15.95 12.47 13.80
N VAL A 187 -14.91 11.63 13.65
CA VAL A 187 -14.17 11.44 12.41
C VAL A 187 -14.15 9.94 12.11
N PRO A 188 -14.65 9.49 10.96
CA PRO A 188 -14.57 8.09 10.55
C PRO A 188 -13.12 7.66 10.35
N ILE A 189 -12.70 6.61 11.06
CA ILE A 189 -11.36 6.06 11.07
C ILE A 189 -11.40 4.58 10.66
N SER A 190 -10.63 4.21 9.63
CA SER A 190 -10.44 2.82 9.23
C SER A 190 -8.97 2.43 9.19
N THR A 191 -8.71 1.12 9.27
CA THR A 191 -7.44 0.54 8.86
C THR A 191 -7.65 -0.43 7.70
N ALA A 192 -6.64 -0.55 6.83
CA ALA A 192 -6.64 -1.48 5.71
C ALA A 192 -5.35 -2.30 5.70
N ARG A 193 -5.49 -3.62 5.81
CA ARG A 193 -4.42 -4.60 5.92
C ARG A 193 -4.24 -5.27 4.57
N ALA A 194 -3.15 -4.96 3.87
CA ALA A 194 -2.90 -5.53 2.55
C ALA A 194 -1.62 -6.36 2.54
N GLY A 195 -1.71 -7.50 1.88
CA GLY A 195 -0.59 -8.41 1.63
C GLY A 195 0.34 -7.93 0.52
N ASN A 196 1.17 -8.81 0.02
CA ASN A 196 2.26 -8.58 -0.91
C ASN A 196 1.81 -7.84 -2.19
N VAL A 197 2.04 -6.55 -2.19
CA VAL A 197 1.66 -5.65 -3.29
C VAL A 197 2.79 -5.59 -4.30
N ILE A 198 2.50 -5.91 -5.55
CA ILE A 198 3.43 -5.93 -6.68
C ILE A 198 2.95 -4.98 -7.79
N GLY A 199 3.88 -4.43 -8.57
CA GLY A 199 3.54 -3.50 -9.66
C GLY A 199 4.77 -2.93 -10.32
N GLY A 200 4.59 -2.30 -11.46
CA GLY A 200 5.65 -1.54 -12.12
C GLY A 200 6.08 -0.32 -11.30
N GLY A 201 7.37 -0.01 -11.31
CA GLY A 201 7.93 1.15 -10.60
C GLY A 201 8.24 0.91 -9.11
N ASP A 202 8.16 -0.31 -8.61
CA ASP A 202 8.80 -0.67 -7.34
C ASP A 202 10.30 -0.89 -7.58
N PHE A 203 11.14 -0.09 -6.92
CA PHE A 203 12.59 -0.18 -7.02
C PHE A 203 13.26 -0.55 -5.69
N ALA A 204 12.46 -0.93 -4.68
CA ALA A 204 12.99 -1.33 -3.38
C ALA A 204 13.89 -2.56 -3.50
N ASN A 205 14.92 -2.63 -2.64
CA ASN A 205 15.75 -3.82 -2.50
C ASN A 205 15.01 -4.89 -1.69
N ASP A 206 15.47 -6.12 -1.82
CA ASP A 206 14.95 -7.27 -1.07
C ASP A 206 13.48 -7.59 -1.32
N ARG A 207 12.97 -7.23 -2.50
CA ARG A 207 11.64 -7.60 -2.97
C ARG A 207 11.71 -8.34 -4.29
N ILE A 208 10.90 -9.40 -4.41
CA ILE A 208 11.02 -10.37 -5.50
C ILE A 208 10.83 -9.75 -6.89
N ILE A 209 9.85 -8.89 -7.11
CA ILE A 209 9.60 -8.26 -8.43
C ILE A 209 10.71 -7.26 -8.79
N PRO A 210 11.06 -6.27 -7.96
CA PRO A 210 12.20 -5.39 -8.24
C PRO A 210 13.51 -6.14 -8.50
N ASP A 211 13.80 -7.19 -7.70
CA ASP A 211 15.01 -8.01 -7.88
C ASP A 211 14.97 -8.77 -9.20
N SER A 212 13.79 -9.28 -9.60
CA SER A 212 13.60 -9.95 -10.89
C SER A 212 13.81 -9.01 -12.09
N VAL A 213 13.28 -7.79 -12.01
CA VAL A 213 13.49 -6.77 -13.06
C VAL A 213 14.96 -6.38 -13.18
N ARG A 214 15.67 -6.19 -12.04
CA ARG A 214 17.11 -5.89 -12.03
C ARG A 214 17.94 -7.02 -12.62
N ALA A 215 17.63 -8.28 -12.30
CA ALA A 215 18.31 -9.45 -12.86
C ALA A 215 18.07 -9.52 -14.39
N ALA A 216 16.82 -9.37 -14.83
CA ALA A 216 16.46 -9.35 -16.24
C ALA A 216 17.19 -8.25 -17.02
N GLN A 217 17.26 -7.04 -16.48
CA GLN A 217 18.00 -5.92 -17.07
C GLN A 217 19.49 -6.22 -17.28
N LYS A 218 20.08 -7.00 -16.38
CA LYS A 218 21.51 -7.38 -16.43
C LYS A 218 21.77 -8.65 -17.23
N GLY A 219 20.72 -9.39 -17.62
CA GLY A 219 20.86 -10.72 -18.23
C GLY A 219 21.38 -11.77 -17.22
N GLU A 220 21.10 -11.59 -15.93
CA GLU A 220 21.50 -12.49 -14.84
C GLU A 220 20.32 -13.39 -14.42
N ASP A 221 20.62 -14.53 -13.80
CA ASP A 221 19.60 -15.37 -13.18
C ASP A 221 18.96 -14.67 -11.98
N ILE A 222 17.63 -14.79 -11.85
CA ILE A 222 16.89 -14.25 -10.68
C ILE A 222 17.21 -15.12 -9.46
N VAL A 223 17.66 -14.51 -8.37
CA VAL A 223 17.91 -15.22 -7.10
C VAL A 223 16.63 -15.22 -6.27
N VAL A 224 16.07 -16.41 -6.05
CA VAL A 224 14.89 -16.63 -5.19
C VAL A 224 15.35 -17.29 -3.88
N ARG A 225 15.13 -16.60 -2.76
CA ARG A 225 15.63 -17.04 -1.44
C ARG A 225 14.72 -18.05 -0.77
N ASN A 226 13.40 -17.88 -0.91
CA ASN A 226 12.39 -18.81 -0.38
C ASN A 226 11.28 -19.03 -1.42
N PRO A 227 11.46 -19.93 -2.39
CA PRO A 227 10.48 -20.18 -3.44
C PRO A 227 9.19 -20.88 -2.95
N TYR A 228 9.22 -21.49 -1.77
CA TYR A 228 8.12 -22.30 -1.24
C TYR A 228 7.12 -21.52 -0.39
N SER A 229 7.43 -20.28 -0.03
CA SER A 229 6.52 -19.46 0.77
C SER A 229 5.28 -19.04 -0.02
N THR A 230 4.09 -19.30 0.52
CA THR A 230 2.80 -18.89 -0.05
C THR A 230 2.44 -17.48 0.40
N ARG A 231 2.08 -16.62 -0.55
CA ARG A 231 1.77 -15.20 -0.31
C ARG A 231 0.55 -14.74 -1.10
N PRO A 232 -0.22 -13.79 -0.56
CA PRO A 232 -1.33 -13.16 -1.26
C PRO A 232 -0.84 -12.02 -2.16
N TYR A 233 -0.21 -12.35 -3.29
CA TYR A 233 0.27 -11.35 -4.24
C TYR A 233 -0.89 -10.68 -4.98
N GLN A 234 -0.84 -9.34 -5.08
CA GLN A 234 -1.84 -8.57 -5.80
C GLN A 234 -1.22 -7.35 -6.49
N HIS A 235 -1.79 -6.97 -7.64
CA HIS A 235 -1.35 -5.75 -8.32
C HIS A 235 -1.60 -4.51 -7.45
N VAL A 236 -0.73 -3.51 -7.54
CA VAL A 236 -0.79 -2.29 -6.70
C VAL A 236 -2.14 -1.55 -6.81
N LEU A 237 -2.79 -1.57 -7.95
CA LEU A 237 -4.08 -0.93 -8.16
C LEU A 237 -5.22 -1.59 -7.36
N GLU A 238 -5.12 -2.88 -7.04
CA GLU A 238 -6.12 -3.60 -6.25
C GLU A 238 -6.31 -3.01 -4.84
N PRO A 239 -5.27 -2.97 -3.99
CA PRO A 239 -5.43 -2.41 -2.67
C PRO A 239 -5.62 -0.90 -2.70
N LEU A 240 -5.02 -0.17 -3.66
CA LEU A 240 -5.20 1.27 -3.75
C LEU A 240 -6.64 1.64 -4.08
N TYR A 241 -7.29 0.92 -4.99
CA TYR A 241 -8.72 1.11 -5.28
C TYR A 241 -9.58 0.80 -4.05
N ALA A 242 -9.32 -0.33 -3.35
CA ALA A 242 -10.03 -0.65 -2.11
C ALA A 242 -9.87 0.46 -1.06
N TYR A 243 -8.67 1.02 -0.87
CA TYR A 243 -8.43 2.13 0.05
C TYR A 243 -9.25 3.37 -0.30
N LEU A 244 -9.31 3.70 -1.60
CA LEU A 244 -10.11 4.83 -2.09
C LEU A 244 -11.61 4.60 -1.88
N VAL A 245 -12.11 3.38 -2.12
CA VAL A 245 -13.52 3.02 -1.84
C VAL A 245 -13.84 3.12 -0.36
N ILE A 246 -13.00 2.56 0.52
CA ILE A 246 -13.18 2.64 1.98
C ILE A 246 -13.23 4.11 2.43
N ALA A 247 -12.25 4.92 1.99
CA ALA A 247 -12.15 6.32 2.37
C ALA A 247 -13.35 7.16 1.87
N ALA A 248 -13.85 6.89 0.67
CA ALA A 248 -15.03 7.54 0.12
C ALA A 248 -16.31 7.15 0.87
N LYS A 249 -16.51 5.85 1.08
CA LYS A 249 -17.72 5.34 1.73
C LYS A 249 -17.83 5.75 3.19
N GLN A 250 -16.75 5.71 3.94
CA GLN A 250 -16.78 6.19 5.34
C GLN A 250 -16.91 7.71 5.44
N TYR A 251 -16.46 8.48 4.43
CA TYR A 251 -16.69 9.92 4.36
C TYR A 251 -18.19 10.22 4.22
N GLU A 252 -18.92 9.43 3.42
CA GLU A 252 -20.36 9.57 3.20
C GLU A 252 -21.19 9.07 4.41
N ASP A 253 -20.80 7.93 4.99
CA ASP A 253 -21.50 7.30 6.13
C ASP A 253 -20.50 6.60 7.06
N SER A 254 -20.42 7.09 8.28
CA SER A 254 -19.47 6.60 9.30
C SER A 254 -19.65 5.13 9.69
N LYS A 255 -20.77 4.48 9.33
CA LYS A 255 -20.98 3.04 9.56
C LYS A 255 -19.96 2.16 8.83
N TYR A 256 -19.33 2.69 7.76
CA TYR A 256 -18.30 2.01 6.99
C TYR A 256 -16.90 2.14 7.60
N ALA A 257 -16.74 2.90 8.69
CA ALA A 257 -15.46 3.06 9.37
C ALA A 257 -15.13 1.83 10.23
N ASP A 258 -14.25 0.96 9.72
CA ASP A 258 -13.88 -0.31 10.36
C ASP A 258 -12.48 -0.79 9.91
N TYR A 259 -12.11 -2.01 10.28
CA TYR A 259 -10.86 -2.69 9.91
C TYR A 259 -11.14 -3.64 8.75
N TYR A 260 -10.32 -3.58 7.70
CA TYR A 260 -10.53 -4.34 6.48
C TYR A 260 -9.26 -5.05 6.02
N ASN A 261 -9.38 -6.34 5.75
CA ASN A 261 -8.40 -7.08 4.99
C ASN A 261 -8.57 -6.79 3.49
N VAL A 262 -7.46 -6.61 2.78
CA VAL A 262 -7.44 -6.34 1.35
C VAL A 262 -6.43 -7.27 0.68
N GLY A 263 -6.90 -8.23 -0.06
CA GLY A 263 -6.07 -9.26 -0.70
C GLY A 263 -6.78 -9.96 -1.85
N PRO A 264 -6.03 -10.77 -2.61
CA PRO A 264 -6.60 -11.58 -3.69
C PRO A 264 -7.52 -12.68 -3.15
N ASP A 265 -8.20 -13.35 -4.03
CA ASP A 265 -8.92 -14.59 -3.70
C ASP A 265 -7.93 -15.72 -3.36
N ASP A 266 -8.38 -16.71 -2.60
CA ASP A 266 -7.55 -17.85 -2.17
C ASP A 266 -6.88 -18.58 -3.34
N VAL A 267 -7.55 -18.65 -4.49
CA VAL A 267 -7.04 -19.26 -5.72
C VAL A 267 -5.85 -18.51 -6.33
N ASP A 268 -5.68 -17.24 -5.99
CA ASP A 268 -4.57 -16.37 -6.41
C ASP A 268 -3.46 -16.23 -5.33
N CYS A 269 -3.52 -17.02 -4.27
CA CYS A 269 -2.43 -17.10 -3.30
C CYS A 269 -1.43 -18.17 -3.74
N PHE A 270 -0.26 -17.75 -4.24
CA PHE A 270 0.73 -18.64 -4.83
C PHE A 270 2.05 -18.67 -4.08
N GLN A 271 2.80 -19.74 -4.29
CA GLN A 271 4.20 -19.80 -3.86
C GLN A 271 5.05 -18.79 -4.65
N THR A 272 6.06 -18.25 -3.99
CA THR A 272 7.00 -17.29 -4.61
C THR A 272 7.68 -17.87 -5.86
N GLY A 273 7.98 -19.17 -5.89
CA GLY A 273 8.53 -19.85 -7.07
C GLY A 273 7.60 -19.76 -8.27
N VAL A 274 6.29 -20.00 -8.08
CA VAL A 274 5.27 -19.90 -9.14
C VAL A 274 5.16 -18.46 -9.66
N LEU A 275 5.22 -17.47 -8.77
CA LEU A 275 5.26 -16.05 -9.17
C LEU A 275 6.44 -15.76 -10.10
N VAL A 276 7.63 -16.28 -9.77
CA VAL A 276 8.84 -16.05 -10.58
C VAL A 276 8.82 -16.84 -11.89
N ASP A 277 8.29 -18.06 -11.89
CA ASP A 277 8.06 -18.82 -13.14
C ASP A 277 7.18 -18.04 -14.11
N LEU A 278 6.11 -17.42 -13.58
CA LEU A 278 5.21 -16.59 -14.37
C LEU A 278 5.92 -15.34 -14.90
N PHE A 279 6.72 -14.66 -14.07
CA PHE A 279 7.53 -13.52 -14.51
C PHE A 279 8.50 -13.91 -15.63
N VAL A 280 9.25 -14.98 -15.45
CA VAL A 280 10.22 -15.51 -16.45
C VAL A 280 9.52 -15.83 -17.76
N SER A 281 8.36 -16.52 -17.72
CA SER A 281 7.59 -16.87 -18.90
C SER A 281 7.11 -15.63 -19.67
N LYS A 282 6.61 -14.61 -18.98
CA LYS A 282 6.10 -13.37 -19.60
C LYS A 282 7.22 -12.41 -20.02
N TRP A 283 8.33 -12.41 -19.31
CA TRP A 283 9.50 -11.62 -19.69
C TRP A 283 10.12 -12.15 -20.99
N GLY A 284 10.30 -13.46 -21.06
CA GLY A 284 10.94 -14.14 -22.21
C GLY A 284 12.47 -14.01 -22.17
N GLU A 285 13.09 -13.94 -23.35
CA GLU A 285 14.54 -13.66 -23.55
C GLU A 285 15.47 -14.68 -22.89
N GLY A 286 14.99 -15.90 -22.57
CA GLY A 286 15.79 -16.96 -21.96
C GLY A 286 16.13 -16.75 -20.48
N LEU A 287 15.46 -15.79 -19.82
CA LEU A 287 15.60 -15.52 -18.40
C LEU A 287 15.34 -16.77 -17.56
N LYS A 288 16.07 -16.94 -16.47
CA LYS A 288 15.96 -18.08 -15.56
C LYS A 288 16.02 -17.61 -14.10
N TRP A 289 15.70 -18.49 -13.18
CA TRP A 289 15.91 -18.24 -11.75
C TRP A 289 16.58 -19.41 -11.06
N VAL A 290 17.22 -19.13 -9.93
CA VAL A 290 17.91 -20.10 -9.08
C VAL A 290 17.44 -19.96 -7.63
N ASN A 291 17.27 -21.08 -6.94
CA ASN A 291 17.01 -21.08 -5.50
C ASN A 291 18.34 -20.92 -4.75
N LYS A 292 18.48 -19.82 -4.02
CA LYS A 292 19.68 -19.56 -3.22
C LYS A 292 19.30 -18.94 -1.88
N TYR A 293 19.21 -19.77 -0.85
CA TYR A 293 19.01 -19.30 0.51
C TYR A 293 20.24 -18.50 1.00
N ASP A 294 20.00 -17.32 1.58
CA ASP A 294 21.06 -16.38 1.98
C ASP A 294 21.26 -16.29 3.51
N GLY A 295 20.60 -17.16 4.30
CA GLY A 295 20.69 -17.13 5.76
C GLY A 295 19.96 -15.93 6.39
N GLY A 296 19.09 -15.27 5.66
CA GLY A 296 18.33 -14.11 6.14
C GLY A 296 17.39 -14.39 7.32
N PRO A 297 16.76 -13.35 7.88
CA PRO A 297 15.85 -13.49 9.01
C PRO A 297 14.66 -14.39 8.66
N HIS A 298 14.00 -14.91 9.70
CA HIS A 298 12.82 -15.74 9.53
C HIS A 298 11.73 -14.99 8.73
N GLU A 299 11.23 -15.65 7.69
CA GLU A 299 10.04 -15.23 6.95
C GLU A 299 8.96 -16.31 7.10
N ALA A 300 7.72 -15.90 7.36
CA ALA A 300 6.61 -16.82 7.44
C ALA A 300 6.51 -17.70 6.17
N ASN A 301 6.16 -18.98 6.31
CA ASN A 301 6.00 -19.86 5.14
C ASN A 301 4.61 -19.72 4.52
N PHE A 302 3.61 -19.38 5.33
CA PHE A 302 2.22 -19.30 4.90
C PHE A 302 1.54 -18.07 5.48
N LEU A 303 0.90 -17.27 4.62
CA LEU A 303 0.10 -16.13 5.03
C LEU A 303 -0.98 -15.86 3.97
N LYS A 304 -2.23 -15.83 4.42
CA LYS A 304 -3.41 -15.45 3.63
C LYS A 304 -4.32 -14.53 4.42
N LEU A 305 -5.19 -13.81 3.74
CA LEU A 305 -6.20 -12.95 4.33
C LEU A 305 -7.60 -13.43 3.93
N ASP A 306 -8.52 -13.46 4.89
CA ASP A 306 -9.95 -13.54 4.60
C ASP A 306 -10.46 -12.11 4.33
N CYS A 307 -10.86 -11.85 3.09
CA CYS A 307 -11.37 -10.57 2.64
C CYS A 307 -12.91 -10.53 2.52
N SER A 308 -13.62 -11.50 3.10
CA SER A 308 -15.09 -11.62 3.04
C SER A 308 -15.80 -10.37 3.56
N LYS A 309 -15.27 -9.73 4.59
CA LYS A 309 -15.81 -8.49 5.15
C LYS A 309 -15.76 -7.33 4.14
N LEU A 310 -14.63 -7.11 3.49
CA LEU A 310 -14.49 -6.09 2.45
C LEU A 310 -15.47 -6.33 1.30
N LYS A 311 -15.53 -7.58 0.82
CA LYS A 311 -16.42 -8.01 -0.27
C LYS A 311 -17.90 -7.79 0.07
N SER A 312 -18.33 -8.24 1.23
CA SER A 312 -19.75 -8.11 1.66
C SER A 312 -20.14 -6.66 1.96
N THR A 313 -19.22 -5.83 2.44
CA THR A 313 -19.50 -4.44 2.82
C THR A 313 -19.57 -3.52 1.61
N PHE A 314 -18.68 -3.67 0.63
CA PHE A 314 -18.52 -2.74 -0.49
C PHE A 314 -18.84 -3.35 -1.86
N GLY A 315 -19.10 -4.64 -1.95
CA GLY A 315 -19.18 -5.35 -3.23
C GLY A 315 -17.85 -5.39 -3.98
N TRP A 316 -16.76 -5.10 -3.27
CA TRP A 316 -15.41 -5.12 -3.86
C TRP A 316 -14.98 -6.57 -4.16
N THR A 317 -14.35 -6.78 -5.30
CA THR A 317 -13.70 -8.05 -5.67
C THR A 317 -12.38 -7.73 -6.35
N PRO A 318 -11.34 -8.59 -6.21
CA PRO A 318 -10.14 -8.48 -7.01
C PRO A 318 -10.50 -8.50 -8.51
N ARG A 319 -9.78 -7.72 -9.29
CA ARG A 319 -10.06 -7.54 -10.73
C ARG A 319 -9.06 -8.24 -11.60
N TRP A 320 -7.80 -8.06 -11.27
CA TRP A 320 -6.68 -8.71 -11.96
C TRP A 320 -6.18 -9.88 -11.12
N ASN A 321 -6.28 -11.07 -11.68
CA ASN A 321 -5.61 -12.25 -11.12
C ASN A 321 -4.09 -12.09 -11.24
N LEU A 322 -3.34 -13.05 -10.70
CA LEU A 322 -1.88 -12.97 -10.73
C LEU A 322 -1.29 -12.96 -12.13
N ASP A 323 -1.91 -13.65 -13.09
CA ASP A 323 -1.46 -13.70 -14.49
C ASP A 323 -1.59 -12.32 -15.16
N GLU A 324 -2.76 -11.68 -15.04
CA GLU A 324 -3.01 -10.32 -15.55
C GLU A 324 -2.12 -9.28 -14.86
N ALA A 325 -1.96 -9.39 -13.53
CA ALA A 325 -1.08 -8.52 -12.76
C ALA A 325 0.37 -8.60 -13.27
N MET A 326 0.84 -9.81 -13.61
CA MET A 326 2.19 -10.02 -14.12
C MET A 326 2.36 -9.43 -15.53
N ASP A 327 1.34 -9.50 -16.39
CA ASP A 327 1.37 -8.83 -17.71
C ASP A 327 1.58 -7.32 -17.54
N LYS A 328 0.86 -6.69 -16.61
CA LYS A 328 0.97 -5.25 -16.33
C LYS A 328 2.34 -4.87 -15.77
N ILE A 329 2.93 -5.72 -14.92
CA ILE A 329 4.27 -5.50 -14.38
C ILE A 329 5.32 -5.57 -15.48
N VAL A 330 5.26 -6.58 -16.35
CA VAL A 330 6.21 -6.75 -17.45
C VAL A 330 6.04 -5.62 -18.49
N GLU A 331 4.80 -5.25 -18.84
CA GLU A 331 4.50 -4.13 -19.73
C GLU A 331 5.14 -2.83 -19.21
N TRP A 332 4.89 -2.48 -17.95
CA TRP A 332 5.44 -1.28 -17.34
C TRP A 332 6.98 -1.30 -17.30
N SER A 333 7.54 -2.43 -16.88
CA SER A 333 9.00 -2.57 -16.74
C SER A 333 9.72 -2.47 -18.10
N LYS A 334 9.18 -3.10 -19.15
CA LYS A 334 9.72 -2.99 -20.52
C LYS A 334 9.57 -1.57 -21.07
N CYS A 335 8.45 -0.89 -20.80
CA CYS A 335 8.26 0.53 -21.15
C CYS A 335 9.36 1.40 -20.52
N TRP A 336 9.60 1.24 -19.22
CA TRP A 336 10.64 1.98 -18.51
C TRP A 336 12.05 1.69 -19.07
N LEU A 337 12.41 0.43 -19.24
CA LEU A 337 13.73 0.01 -19.77
C LEU A 337 13.99 0.52 -21.18
N ALA A 338 12.95 0.65 -21.99
CA ALA A 338 13.02 1.22 -23.33
C ALA A 338 13.07 2.76 -23.37
N GLY A 339 13.05 3.44 -22.21
CA GLY A 339 12.97 4.89 -22.12
C GLY A 339 11.62 5.46 -22.55
N GLY A 340 10.56 4.67 -22.46
CA GLY A 340 9.20 5.08 -22.80
C GLY A 340 8.56 5.98 -21.71
N ASP A 341 7.40 6.54 -22.04
CA ASP A 341 6.62 7.38 -21.11
C ASP A 341 5.94 6.53 -20.04
N VAL A 342 6.58 6.40 -18.87
CA VAL A 342 6.06 5.62 -17.74
C VAL A 342 4.78 6.21 -17.16
N ARG A 343 4.61 7.53 -17.24
CA ARG A 343 3.39 8.20 -16.77
C ARG A 343 2.20 7.83 -17.65
N ALA A 344 2.36 7.87 -18.96
CA ALA A 344 1.34 7.41 -19.90
C ALA A 344 1.03 5.91 -19.72
N CYS A 345 2.05 5.09 -19.41
CA CYS A 345 1.84 3.69 -19.07
C CYS A 345 1.02 3.51 -17.79
N MET A 346 1.30 4.31 -16.74
CA MET A 346 0.49 4.32 -15.51
C MET A 346 -0.97 4.73 -15.79
N ASP A 347 -1.18 5.80 -16.55
CA ASP A 347 -2.52 6.26 -16.93
C ASP A 347 -3.30 5.17 -17.66
N LYS A 348 -2.68 4.54 -18.65
CA LYS A 348 -3.27 3.42 -19.38
C LYS A 348 -3.69 2.28 -18.45
N GLN A 349 -2.83 1.86 -17.54
CA GLN A 349 -3.13 0.78 -16.60
C GLN A 349 -4.23 1.15 -15.61
N ILE A 350 -4.26 2.41 -15.13
CA ILE A 350 -5.35 2.92 -14.28
C ILE A 350 -6.69 2.90 -15.04
N ASP A 351 -6.70 3.38 -16.28
CA ASP A 351 -7.92 3.41 -17.11
C ASP A 351 -8.44 2.00 -17.42
N GLU A 352 -7.55 1.07 -17.79
CA GLU A 352 -7.90 -0.34 -18.01
C GLU A 352 -8.45 -0.98 -16.73
N PHE A 353 -7.81 -0.72 -15.59
CA PHE A 353 -8.27 -1.20 -14.29
C PHE A 353 -9.65 -0.66 -13.94
N LEU A 354 -9.91 0.62 -14.13
CA LEU A 354 -11.18 1.28 -13.79
C LEU A 354 -12.29 1.00 -14.80
N SER A 355 -11.98 0.80 -16.10
CA SER A 355 -12.99 0.59 -17.16
C SER A 355 -13.79 -0.69 -16.98
N GLY A 356 -13.27 -1.70 -16.33
CA GLY A 356 -13.98 -2.90 -15.97
C GLY A 356 -14.95 -2.74 -14.78
N LEU A 357 -15.02 -1.56 -14.12
CA LEU A 357 -16.02 -1.26 -13.09
C LEU A 357 -17.36 -0.96 -13.77
N LYS A 358 -18.28 -1.94 -13.77
CA LYS A 358 -19.66 -1.75 -14.23
C LYS A 358 -20.54 -1.25 -13.10
#